data_3423a70020c733314b3ccf21b8046105
#
_entry.id   3423a70020c733314b3ccf21b8046105
#
_cell.length_a   1.000
_cell.length_b   1.000
_cell.length_c   1.000
_cell.angle_alpha   90.00
_cell.angle_beta   90.00
_cell.angle_gamma   90.00
#
_symmetry.space_group_name_H-M   'P 1'
#
loop_
_entity.id
_entity.type
_entity.pdbx_description
1 polymer ?
#
loop_
_entity_poly.entity_id
_entity_poly.type
_entity_poly.pdbx_seq_one_letter_code
_entity_poly.pdbx_strand_id
1 'polypeptide(L)'
;MNFKFGIDLNETFDESILTQESLQWIEEESTRIASGVIQGNVSRNSLSGKHRTFEQIKSDAKNGLVAEAYLIQEYNYKDNPRKFHDVITPEGVEVEIKTYNGHSIATRYNQILRLESRKTKYEHVIMIKRQDGIYTFDSYWTYNKDTRLYEEVK
;
A
#
# COMPACT_ATOMS: atom_id res chain seq x y z
N MET A 1 6.77 19.99 -10.53
CA MET A 1 6.34 19.15 -9.39
C MET A 1 5.22 18.23 -9.83
N ASN A 2 5.31 16.98 -9.44
CA ASN A 2 4.32 15.95 -9.78
C ASN A 2 3.35 15.73 -8.63
N PHE A 3 2.27 16.53 -8.62
CA PHE A 3 1.22 16.34 -7.62
C PHE A 3 0.14 15.41 -8.19
N LYS A 4 -0.24 14.42 -7.39
CA LYS A 4 -1.38 13.56 -7.67
C LYS A 4 -2.18 13.40 -6.39
N PHE A 5 -3.48 13.72 -6.46
CA PHE A 5 -4.37 13.65 -5.31
C PHE A 5 -3.84 14.42 -4.09
N GLY A 6 -3.17 15.56 -4.34
CA GLY A 6 -2.56 16.38 -3.30
C GLY A 6 -1.20 15.91 -2.82
N ILE A 7 -0.70 14.78 -3.32
CA ILE A 7 0.59 14.20 -2.93
C ILE A 7 1.66 14.62 -3.91
N ASP A 8 2.81 15.08 -3.41
CA ASP A 8 3.99 15.35 -4.22
C ASP A 8 4.77 14.04 -4.37
N LEU A 9 4.91 13.57 -5.62
CA LEU A 9 5.79 12.43 -5.89
C LEU A 9 7.22 12.85 -5.56
N ASN A 10 7.95 11.96 -4.88
CA ASN A 10 9.27 12.14 -4.28
C ASN A 10 9.23 12.71 -2.84
N GLU A 11 8.05 13.04 -2.30
CA GLU A 11 7.93 13.33 -0.88
C GLU A 11 8.36 12.13 -0.06
N THR A 12 9.08 12.38 1.04
CA THR A 12 9.56 11.33 1.94
C THR A 12 9.05 11.54 3.35
N PHE A 13 8.91 10.44 4.08
CA PHE A 13 8.57 10.48 5.50
C PHE A 13 9.07 9.19 6.17
N ASP A 14 9.08 9.18 7.50
CA ASP A 14 9.33 7.98 8.29
C ASP A 14 8.28 7.84 9.40
N GLU A 15 8.33 6.75 10.14
CA GLU A 15 7.35 6.48 11.19
C GLU A 15 7.31 7.54 12.30
N SER A 16 8.39 8.31 12.47
CA SER A 16 8.46 9.30 13.56
C SER A 16 7.44 10.42 13.41
N ILE A 17 6.91 10.64 12.19
CA ILE A 17 5.89 11.65 11.95
C ILE A 17 4.50 11.21 12.44
N LEU A 18 4.29 9.92 12.68
CA LEU A 18 2.99 9.38 13.03
C LEU A 18 2.61 9.69 14.47
N THR A 19 1.36 10.08 14.68
CA THR A 19 0.80 10.31 16.01
C THR A 19 0.53 8.98 16.73
N GLN A 20 0.31 9.04 18.04
CA GLN A 20 -0.07 7.85 18.81
C GLN A 20 -1.38 7.25 18.29
N GLU A 21 -2.31 8.09 17.86
CA GLU A 21 -3.56 7.63 17.26
C GLU A 21 -3.29 6.84 15.97
N SER A 22 -2.42 7.34 15.10
CA SER A 22 -2.03 6.64 13.87
C SER A 22 -1.33 5.33 14.16
N LEU A 23 -0.42 5.30 15.11
CA LEU A 23 0.27 4.08 15.51
C LEU A 23 -0.69 3.05 16.10
N GLN A 24 -1.67 3.48 16.86
CA GLN A 24 -2.71 2.60 17.41
C GLN A 24 -3.57 2.00 16.30
N TRP A 25 -3.94 2.81 15.33
CA TRP A 25 -4.69 2.35 14.15
C TRP A 25 -3.92 1.27 13.38
N ILE A 26 -2.61 1.48 13.17
CA ILE A 26 -1.74 0.50 12.50
C ILE A 26 -1.71 -0.81 13.28
N GLU A 27 -1.57 -0.74 14.60
CA GLU A 27 -1.54 -1.93 15.47
C GLU A 27 -2.85 -2.73 15.35
N GLU A 28 -3.98 -2.06 15.43
CA GLU A 28 -5.29 -2.69 15.34
C GLU A 28 -5.56 -3.29 13.96
N GLU A 29 -5.28 -2.54 12.89
CA GLU A 29 -5.49 -3.00 11.52
C GLU A 29 -4.56 -4.16 11.15
N SER A 30 -3.28 -4.10 11.54
CA SER A 30 -2.35 -5.17 11.25
C SER A 30 -2.72 -6.46 11.96
N THR A 31 -3.23 -6.36 13.18
CA THR A 31 -3.73 -7.52 13.93
C THR A 31 -4.96 -8.12 13.25
N ARG A 32 -5.88 -7.27 12.80
CA ARG A 32 -7.09 -7.70 12.08
C ARG A 32 -6.73 -8.43 10.80
N ILE A 33 -5.80 -7.86 10.01
CA ILE A 33 -5.35 -8.46 8.75
C ILE A 33 -4.69 -9.82 9.00
N ALA A 34 -3.76 -9.89 9.95
CA ALA A 34 -3.05 -11.13 10.26
C ALA A 34 -4.01 -12.21 10.77
N SER A 35 -4.97 -11.84 11.61
CA SER A 35 -5.98 -12.76 12.12
C SER A 35 -6.85 -13.33 10.99
N GLY A 36 -7.26 -12.47 10.05
CA GLY A 36 -8.05 -12.89 8.89
C GLY A 36 -7.28 -13.84 7.98
N VAL A 37 -6.01 -13.58 7.73
CA VAL A 37 -5.16 -14.45 6.91
C VAL A 37 -4.97 -15.82 7.55
N ILE A 38 -4.71 -15.86 8.86
CA ILE A 38 -4.52 -17.12 9.59
C ILE A 38 -5.82 -17.94 9.58
N GLN A 39 -6.96 -17.32 9.89
CA GLN A 39 -8.26 -18.00 9.92
C GLN A 39 -8.69 -18.49 8.55
N GLY A 40 -8.52 -17.63 7.53
CA GLY A 40 -8.92 -17.95 6.15
C GLY A 40 -7.92 -18.78 5.38
N ASN A 41 -6.71 -18.95 5.89
CA ASN A 41 -5.58 -19.61 5.23
C ASN A 41 -5.32 -19.06 3.81
N VAL A 42 -5.61 -17.76 3.63
CA VAL A 42 -5.47 -17.07 2.34
C VAL A 42 -4.25 -16.18 2.40
N SER A 43 -3.45 -16.18 1.31
CA SER A 43 -2.27 -15.31 1.17
C SER A 43 -1.24 -15.45 2.30
N ARG A 44 -1.23 -16.64 2.95
CA ARG A 44 -0.33 -16.87 4.07
C ARG A 44 1.12 -17.03 3.65
N ASN A 45 1.36 -17.51 2.42
CA ASN A 45 2.70 -17.74 1.92
C ASN A 45 3.35 -16.43 1.48
N SER A 46 4.66 -16.29 1.75
CA SER A 46 5.46 -15.19 1.23
C SER A 46 5.66 -15.33 -0.28
N LEU A 47 6.25 -14.31 -0.92
CA LEU A 47 6.59 -14.34 -2.35
C LEU A 47 7.50 -15.51 -2.70
N SER A 48 8.35 -15.97 -1.76
CA SER A 48 9.23 -17.11 -1.94
C SER A 48 8.53 -18.45 -1.69
N GLY A 49 7.23 -18.46 -1.43
CA GLY A 49 6.45 -19.65 -1.14
C GLY A 49 6.54 -20.15 0.30
N LYS A 50 7.27 -19.45 1.16
CA LYS A 50 7.41 -19.84 2.57
C LYS A 50 6.16 -19.50 3.36
N HIS A 51 5.76 -20.42 4.23
CA HIS A 51 4.63 -20.24 5.11
C HIS A 51 4.97 -19.23 6.21
N ARG A 52 4.23 -18.11 6.26
CA ARG A 52 4.48 -17.04 7.22
C ARG A 52 3.79 -17.29 8.54
N THR A 53 4.44 -16.94 9.64
CA THR A 53 3.82 -16.93 10.98
C THR A 53 2.88 -15.73 11.12
N PHE A 54 2.03 -15.75 12.14
CA PHE A 54 1.17 -14.61 12.49
C PHE A 54 1.99 -13.33 12.64
N GLU A 55 3.11 -13.40 13.36
CA GLU A 55 3.98 -12.22 13.59
C GLU A 55 4.59 -11.68 12.29
N GLN A 56 4.98 -12.58 11.38
CA GLN A 56 5.49 -12.17 10.07
C GLN A 56 4.43 -11.48 9.24
N ILE A 57 3.21 -12.02 9.19
CA ILE A 57 2.09 -11.44 8.45
C ILE A 57 1.74 -10.07 9.03
N LYS A 58 1.68 -9.98 10.37
CA LYS A 58 1.39 -8.72 11.06
C LYS A 58 2.46 -7.67 10.78
N SER A 59 3.74 -8.05 10.81
CA SER A 59 4.86 -7.15 10.52
C SER A 59 4.80 -6.65 9.07
N ASP A 60 4.54 -7.54 8.12
CA ASP A 60 4.39 -7.17 6.71
C ASP A 60 3.23 -6.19 6.53
N ALA A 61 2.11 -6.45 7.19
CA ALA A 61 0.95 -5.57 7.14
C ALA A 61 1.26 -4.19 7.73
N LYS A 62 1.97 -4.13 8.85
CA LYS A 62 2.38 -2.85 9.47
C LYS A 62 3.18 -2.00 8.49
N ASN A 63 4.14 -2.60 7.79
CA ASN A 63 4.96 -1.88 6.82
C ASN A 63 4.12 -1.26 5.69
N GLY A 64 3.08 -1.95 5.25
CA GLY A 64 2.17 -1.43 4.24
C GLY A 64 1.23 -0.35 4.77
N LEU A 65 0.80 -0.48 6.03
CA LEU A 65 -0.17 0.45 6.62
C LEU A 65 0.42 1.81 7.01
N VAL A 66 1.74 1.91 7.14
CA VAL A 66 2.40 3.18 7.51
C VAL A 66 2.07 4.28 6.50
N ALA A 67 2.15 3.98 5.20
CA ALA A 67 1.85 4.96 4.16
C ALA A 67 0.37 5.37 4.18
N GLU A 68 -0.53 4.42 4.37
CA GLU A 68 -1.97 4.72 4.49
C GLU A 68 -2.23 5.62 5.71
N ALA A 69 -1.64 5.28 6.85
CA ALA A 69 -1.79 6.08 8.07
C ALA A 69 -1.26 7.49 7.88
N TYR A 70 -0.15 7.64 7.19
CA TYR A 70 0.42 8.94 6.87
C TYR A 70 -0.55 9.79 6.03
N LEU A 71 -1.14 9.20 5.00
CA LEU A 71 -2.11 9.88 4.15
C LEU A 71 -3.36 10.29 4.91
N ILE A 72 -3.85 9.42 5.78
CA ILE A 72 -5.01 9.73 6.63
C ILE A 72 -4.69 10.88 7.56
N GLN A 73 -3.52 10.85 8.19
CA GLN A 73 -3.09 11.85 9.17
C GLN A 73 -2.81 13.21 8.54
N GLU A 74 -2.05 13.24 7.45
CA GLU A 74 -1.50 14.48 6.90
C GLU A 74 -2.26 15.05 5.71
N TYR A 75 -3.01 14.21 4.99
CA TYR A 75 -3.66 14.61 3.74
C TYR A 75 -5.18 14.49 3.77
N ASN A 76 -5.75 14.20 4.94
CA ASN A 76 -7.20 14.04 5.13
C ASN A 76 -7.80 12.93 4.27
N TYR A 77 -7.02 11.93 3.93
CA TYR A 77 -7.55 10.73 3.30
C TYR A 77 -8.37 9.96 4.33
N LYS A 78 -9.27 9.11 3.85
CA LYS A 78 -10.12 8.27 4.71
C LYS A 78 -9.82 6.80 4.45
N ASP A 79 -9.87 5.99 5.51
CA ASP A 79 -9.85 4.54 5.39
C ASP A 79 -11.10 4.11 4.61
N ASN A 80 -10.95 3.20 3.65
CA ASN A 80 -12.06 2.77 2.83
C ASN A 80 -12.85 1.67 3.55
N PRO A 81 -14.11 1.91 3.95
CA PRO A 81 -14.89 0.91 4.67
C PRO A 81 -15.21 -0.32 3.83
N ARG A 82 -15.21 -0.20 2.49
CA ARG A 82 -15.46 -1.32 1.59
C ARG A 82 -14.26 -2.24 1.42
N LYS A 83 -13.07 -1.81 1.83
CA LYS A 83 -11.83 -2.59 1.83
C LYS A 83 -11.35 -3.09 0.46
N PHE A 84 -11.95 -2.62 -0.63
CA PHE A 84 -11.49 -2.98 -1.97
C PHE A 84 -10.25 -2.18 -2.35
N HIS A 85 -10.33 -0.84 -2.25
CA HIS A 85 -9.15 0.04 -2.31
C HIS A 85 -8.78 0.43 -0.87
N ASP A 86 -7.52 0.76 -0.66
CA ASP A 86 -7.02 1.02 0.70
C ASP A 86 -7.59 2.32 1.29
N VAL A 87 -7.60 3.40 0.51
CA VAL A 87 -7.98 4.72 1.01
C VAL A 87 -8.85 5.46 0.01
N ILE A 88 -9.52 6.51 0.52
CA ILE A 88 -10.33 7.43 -0.30
C ILE A 88 -9.75 8.82 -0.14
N THR A 89 -9.50 9.51 -1.25
CA THR A 89 -8.98 10.89 -1.24
C THR A 89 -10.05 11.86 -0.73
N PRO A 90 -9.67 13.11 -0.36
CA PRO A 90 -10.66 14.12 0.01
C PRO A 90 -11.70 14.38 -1.08
N GLU A 91 -11.36 14.17 -2.35
CA GLU A 91 -12.26 14.33 -3.49
C GLU A 91 -13.14 13.11 -3.73
N GLY A 92 -13.00 12.05 -2.95
CA GLY A 92 -13.82 10.84 -3.05
C GLY A 92 -13.30 9.78 -4.00
N VAL A 93 -12.03 9.87 -4.42
CA VAL A 93 -11.43 8.90 -5.33
C VAL A 93 -10.82 7.75 -4.52
N GLU A 94 -11.15 6.52 -4.89
CA GLU A 94 -10.58 5.33 -4.26
C GLU A 94 -9.20 5.04 -4.83
N VAL A 95 -8.21 4.82 -3.96
CA VAL A 95 -6.81 4.61 -4.34
C VAL A 95 -6.24 3.42 -3.58
N GLU A 96 -5.55 2.55 -4.32
CA GLU A 96 -4.78 1.45 -3.74
C GLU A 96 -3.36 1.93 -3.45
N ILE A 97 -2.86 1.60 -2.27
CA ILE A 97 -1.50 1.96 -1.85
C ILE A 97 -0.68 0.67 -1.81
N LYS A 98 0.42 0.64 -2.55
CA LYS A 98 1.35 -0.49 -2.57
C LYS A 98 2.74 -0.04 -2.15
N THR A 99 3.25 -0.67 -1.10
CA THR A 99 4.60 -0.40 -0.62
C THR A 99 5.53 -1.53 -1.07
N TYR A 100 6.67 -1.18 -1.62
CA TYR A 100 7.67 -2.15 -2.05
C TYR A 100 9.02 -1.84 -1.42
N ASN A 101 9.85 -2.89 -1.30
CA ASN A 101 11.21 -2.76 -0.78
C ASN A 101 12.11 -2.11 -1.84
N GLY A 102 12.70 -0.97 -1.51
CA GLY A 102 13.51 -0.18 -2.42
C GLY A 102 14.91 -0.73 -2.69
N HIS A 103 15.29 -1.84 -2.04
CA HIS A 103 16.60 -2.46 -2.28
C HIS A 103 16.68 -3.21 -3.60
N SER A 104 15.55 -3.43 -4.28
CA SER A 104 15.51 -4.18 -5.53
C SER A 104 14.47 -3.60 -6.50
N ILE A 105 14.93 -3.28 -7.70
CA ILE A 105 14.05 -2.85 -8.80
C ILE A 105 13.08 -3.96 -9.20
N ALA A 106 13.51 -5.22 -9.10
CA ALA A 106 12.65 -6.36 -9.40
C ALA A 106 11.40 -6.39 -8.51
N THR A 107 11.53 -5.97 -7.25
CA THR A 107 10.38 -5.93 -6.33
C THR A 107 9.31 -4.96 -6.80
N ARG A 108 9.72 -3.81 -7.34
CA ARG A 108 8.80 -2.81 -7.92
C ARG A 108 8.01 -3.41 -9.08
N TYR A 109 8.71 -4.04 -10.03
CA TYR A 109 8.06 -4.69 -11.17
C TYR A 109 7.14 -5.83 -10.73
N ASN A 110 7.57 -6.64 -9.76
CA ASN A 110 6.77 -7.74 -9.25
C ASN A 110 5.44 -7.27 -8.67
N GLN A 111 5.41 -6.12 -8.00
CA GLN A 111 4.16 -5.56 -7.49
C GLN A 111 3.19 -5.23 -8.63
N ILE A 112 3.67 -4.61 -9.71
CA ILE A 112 2.85 -4.30 -10.87
C ILE A 112 2.33 -5.58 -11.55
N LEU A 113 3.20 -6.57 -11.77
CA LEU A 113 2.80 -7.85 -12.37
C LEU A 113 1.73 -8.55 -11.53
N ARG A 114 1.86 -8.51 -10.21
CA ARG A 114 0.85 -9.09 -9.32
C ARG A 114 -0.49 -8.38 -9.43
N LEU A 115 -0.48 -7.05 -9.54
CA LEU A 115 -1.71 -6.29 -9.74
C LEU A 115 -2.34 -6.64 -11.09
N GLU A 116 -1.54 -6.79 -12.13
CA GLU A 116 -2.03 -7.16 -13.47
C GLU A 116 -2.59 -8.58 -13.52
N SER A 117 -2.11 -9.48 -12.68
CA SER A 117 -2.59 -10.85 -12.61
C SER A 117 -3.89 -11.01 -11.81
N ARG A 118 -4.31 -10.00 -11.07
CA ARG A 118 -5.53 -10.08 -10.25
C ARG A 118 -6.77 -10.07 -11.13
N LYS A 119 -7.79 -10.81 -10.71
CA LYS A 119 -9.08 -10.87 -11.41
C LYS A 119 -9.77 -9.50 -11.40
N THR A 120 -9.75 -8.81 -10.25
CA THR A 120 -10.33 -7.49 -10.11
C THR A 120 -9.20 -6.45 -10.08
N LYS A 121 -9.36 -5.38 -10.85
CA LYS A 121 -8.33 -4.36 -11.03
C LYS A 121 -8.65 -3.09 -10.26
N TYR A 122 -7.61 -2.48 -9.67
CA TYR A 122 -7.72 -1.16 -9.07
C TYR A 122 -7.57 -0.11 -10.18
N GLU A 123 -8.38 0.94 -10.16
CA GLU A 123 -8.24 2.01 -11.16
C GLU A 123 -7.01 2.88 -10.91
N HIS A 124 -6.72 3.17 -9.65
CA HIS A 124 -5.66 4.09 -9.25
C HIS A 124 -4.77 3.41 -8.21
N VAL A 125 -3.47 3.44 -8.47
CA VAL A 125 -2.46 2.85 -7.57
C VAL A 125 -1.35 3.87 -7.34
N ILE A 126 -0.98 4.06 -6.08
CA ILE A 126 0.20 4.82 -5.71
C ILE A 126 1.23 3.85 -5.16
N MET A 127 2.41 3.85 -5.77
CA MET A 127 3.54 3.02 -5.33
C MET A 127 4.39 3.80 -4.35
N ILE A 128 4.68 3.17 -3.22
CA ILE A 128 5.52 3.74 -2.16
C ILE A 128 6.79 2.89 -2.08
N LYS A 129 7.93 3.53 -2.15
CA LYS A 129 9.21 2.87 -1.93
C LYS A 129 9.58 2.96 -0.46
N ARG A 130 9.91 1.83 0.17
CA ARG A 130 10.42 1.79 1.54
C ARG A 130 11.86 1.31 1.51
N GLN A 131 12.77 2.12 2.01
CA GLN A 131 14.20 1.77 2.05
C GLN A 131 14.81 2.38 3.31
N ASP A 132 15.47 1.55 4.12
CA ASP A 132 16.13 1.97 5.35
C ASP A 132 15.23 2.77 6.29
N GLY A 133 13.96 2.37 6.38
CA GLY A 133 12.96 3.02 7.22
C GLY A 133 12.37 4.30 6.64
N ILE A 134 12.81 4.73 5.46
CA ILE A 134 12.30 5.91 4.79
C ILE A 134 11.29 5.49 3.73
N TYR A 135 10.13 6.14 3.72
CA TYR A 135 9.07 5.95 2.73
C TYR A 135 9.11 7.10 1.73
N THR A 136 9.04 6.77 0.45
CA THR A 136 9.04 7.77 -0.64
C THR A 136 7.84 7.51 -1.54
N PHE A 137 7.05 8.54 -1.84
CA PHE A 137 6.01 8.44 -2.85
C PHE A 137 6.68 8.34 -4.21
N ASP A 138 6.68 7.13 -4.78
CA ASP A 138 7.49 6.78 -5.95
C ASP A 138 6.81 7.09 -7.27
N SER A 139 5.57 6.60 -7.43
CA SER A 139 4.90 6.67 -8.73
C SER A 139 3.39 6.49 -8.58
N TYR A 140 2.69 6.96 -9.61
CA TYR A 140 1.24 6.84 -9.73
C TYR A 140 0.92 6.04 -10.98
N TRP A 141 0.00 5.09 -10.87
CA TRP A 141 -0.35 4.17 -11.95
C TRP A 141 -1.86 4.13 -12.15
N THR A 142 -2.27 4.00 -13.41
CA THR A 142 -3.68 3.79 -13.76
C THR A 142 -3.82 2.52 -14.57
N TYR A 143 -4.98 1.86 -14.42
CA TYR A 143 -5.27 0.65 -15.18
C TYR A 143 -5.86 1.03 -16.53
N ASN A 144 -5.28 0.51 -17.61
CA ASN A 144 -5.79 0.67 -18.97
C ASN A 144 -6.64 -0.55 -19.32
N LYS A 145 -7.96 -0.35 -19.47
CA LYS A 145 -8.90 -1.43 -19.75
C LYS A 145 -8.71 -2.05 -21.12
N ASP A 146 -8.18 -1.28 -22.08
CA ASP A 146 -7.97 -1.75 -23.45
C ASP A 146 -6.79 -2.68 -23.57
N THR A 147 -5.66 -2.31 -22.95
CA THR A 147 -4.44 -3.13 -22.95
C THR A 147 -4.39 -4.15 -21.83
N ARG A 148 -5.19 -3.96 -20.78
CA ARG A 148 -5.21 -4.77 -19.55
C ARG A 148 -3.89 -4.68 -18.78
N LEU A 149 -3.19 -3.56 -18.92
CA LEU A 149 -1.93 -3.28 -18.24
C LEU A 149 -2.06 -2.02 -17.39
N TYR A 150 -1.23 -1.94 -16.33
CA TYR A 150 -1.07 -0.72 -15.57
C TYR A 150 -0.04 0.16 -16.27
N GLU A 151 -0.34 1.44 -16.32
CA GLU A 151 0.52 2.44 -16.94
C GLU A 151 0.94 3.48 -15.90
N GLU A 152 2.23 3.78 -15.87
CA GLU A 152 2.74 4.84 -15.02
C GLU A 152 2.36 6.18 -15.60
N VAL A 153 1.76 7.04 -14.77
CA VAL A 153 1.39 8.41 -15.16
C VAL A 153 2.56 9.33 -14.87
N LYS A 154 3.05 9.98 -15.90
CA LYS A 154 4.22 10.89 -15.81
C LYS A 154 3.84 12.34 -15.96
#